data_5d09280a0518c693d4b1e9faafcb1403
#
_entry.id   5d09280a0518c693d4b1e9faafcb1403
#
_cell.length_a   1.000
_cell.length_b   1.000
_cell.length_c   1.000
_cell.angle_alpha   90.00
_cell.angle_beta   90.00
_cell.angle_gamma   90.00
#
_symmetry.space_group_name_H-M   'P 1'
#
loop_
_entity.id
_entity.type
_entity.pdbx_description
1 polymer ?
#
loop_
_entity_poly.entity_id
_entity_poly.type
_entity_poly.pdbx_seq_one_letter_code
_entity_poly.pdbx_strand_id
1 'polypeptide(L)'
;EGPYIEEVVKPGNIYAEHKLEMEERVLELVPSAVMLRAEWMYDYVSPKPNYFLNVLHASQQVSFSSRQFRGITYLKEVVENMDHVMALPGGAYNFGSETTQSMYEITEQFLQLLGKDVQLQDALPRHNLWMNCEKARKYGVEFSDVSDGLKRCLNDYKTTIKQ
;
A
#
# COMPACT_ATOMS: atom_id res chain seq x y z
N GLU A 1 7.45 4.81 15.72
CA GLU A 1 7.34 4.58 14.28
C GLU A 1 7.09 3.09 13.99
N GLY A 2 6.54 2.77 12.83
CA GLY A 2 6.16 1.39 12.47
C GLY A 2 7.23 0.31 12.68
N PRO A 3 6.84 -0.98 12.58
CA PRO A 3 5.54 -1.42 12.05
C PRO A 3 4.39 -1.17 13.04
N TYR A 4 3.32 -0.56 12.53
CA TYR A 4 2.12 -0.30 13.33
C TYR A 4 1.23 -1.54 13.38
N ILE A 5 0.78 -1.90 14.58
CA ILE A 5 -0.25 -2.92 14.81
C ILE A 5 -1.58 -2.24 15.13
N GLU A 6 -2.69 -2.97 15.02
CA GLU A 6 -4.03 -2.40 15.14
C GLU A 6 -4.34 -1.86 16.54
N GLU A 7 -3.75 -2.45 17.58
CA GLU A 7 -3.97 -2.13 18.98
C GLU A 7 -3.23 -0.86 19.44
N VAL A 8 -2.19 -0.45 18.69
CA VAL A 8 -1.38 0.72 19.05
C VAL A 8 -1.64 1.85 18.07
N VAL A 9 -2.60 2.71 18.42
CA VAL A 9 -2.97 3.84 17.57
C VAL A 9 -2.51 5.14 18.20
N LYS A 10 -1.68 5.90 17.49
CA LYS A 10 -1.26 7.26 17.88
C LYS A 10 -1.40 8.16 16.66
N PRO A 11 -2.58 8.80 16.48
CA PRO A 11 -2.77 9.70 15.36
C PRO A 11 -1.79 10.88 15.46
N GLY A 12 -1.11 11.18 14.35
CA GLY A 12 -0.10 12.23 14.30
C GLY A 12 -0.61 13.56 13.74
N ASN A 13 -1.89 13.62 13.36
CA ASN A 13 -2.52 14.81 12.80
C ASN A 13 -4.06 14.71 12.88
N ILE A 14 -4.73 15.83 12.66
CA ILE A 14 -6.21 15.93 12.73
C ILE A 14 -6.91 14.96 11.76
N TYR A 15 -6.37 14.74 10.57
CA TYR A 15 -6.95 13.78 9.63
C TYR A 15 -6.98 12.36 10.21
N ALA A 16 -5.86 11.93 10.79
CA ALA A 16 -5.75 10.62 11.43
C ALA A 16 -6.65 10.50 12.67
N GLU A 17 -6.77 11.58 13.45
CA GLU A 17 -7.70 11.65 14.60
C GLU A 17 -9.15 11.45 14.17
N HIS A 18 -9.59 12.17 13.14
CA HIS A 18 -10.96 12.02 12.62
C HIS A 18 -11.22 10.63 12.04
N LYS A 19 -10.21 10.03 11.38
CA LYS A 19 -10.34 8.66 10.85
C LYS A 19 -10.49 7.64 11.97
N LEU A 20 -9.72 7.79 13.04
CA LEU A 20 -9.81 6.93 14.20
C LEU A 20 -11.17 7.09 14.91
N GLU A 21 -11.60 8.32 15.15
CA GLU A 21 -12.92 8.60 15.76
C GLU A 21 -14.06 7.99 14.93
N MET A 22 -13.98 8.09 13.62
CA MET A 22 -14.98 7.47 12.72
C MET A 22 -14.97 5.95 12.85
N GLU A 23 -13.79 5.33 12.89
CA GLU A 23 -13.63 3.88 13.06
C GLU A 23 -14.24 3.41 14.39
N GLU A 24 -13.89 4.06 15.48
CA GLU A 24 -14.39 3.77 16.82
C GLU A 24 -15.92 3.86 16.88
N ARG A 25 -16.49 4.94 16.36
CA ARG A 25 -17.97 5.13 16.33
C ARG A 25 -18.67 4.07 15.49
N VAL A 26 -18.09 3.67 14.35
CA VAL A 26 -18.68 2.59 13.52
C VAL A 26 -18.67 1.29 14.27
N LEU A 27 -17.56 0.93 14.93
CA LEU A 27 -17.44 -0.31 15.68
C LEU A 27 -18.31 -0.33 16.96
N GLU A 28 -18.53 0.81 17.59
CA GLU A 28 -19.49 0.94 18.70
C GLU A 28 -20.93 0.67 18.25
N LEU A 29 -21.33 1.22 17.11
CA LEU A 29 -22.70 1.08 16.58
C LEU A 29 -22.93 -0.28 15.91
N VAL A 30 -21.92 -0.81 15.24
CA VAL A 30 -21.96 -2.06 14.47
C VAL A 30 -20.72 -2.90 14.81
N PRO A 31 -20.73 -3.64 15.93
CA PRO A 31 -19.55 -4.42 16.35
C PRO A 31 -19.08 -5.47 15.35
N SER A 32 -19.96 -5.88 14.42
CA SER A 32 -19.62 -6.80 13.32
C SER A 32 -19.02 -6.12 12.09
N ALA A 33 -18.92 -4.79 12.07
CA ALA A 33 -18.29 -4.08 10.95
C ALA A 33 -16.80 -4.39 10.85
N VAL A 34 -16.30 -4.48 9.62
CA VAL A 34 -14.87 -4.65 9.31
C VAL A 34 -14.33 -3.31 8.82
N MET A 35 -13.36 -2.76 9.53
CA MET A 35 -12.70 -1.50 9.20
C MET A 35 -11.30 -1.78 8.65
N LEU A 36 -11.07 -1.47 7.39
CA LEU A 36 -9.79 -1.71 6.71
C LEU A 36 -8.94 -0.44 6.75
N ARG A 37 -7.80 -0.51 7.41
CA ARG A 37 -6.77 0.53 7.40
C ARG A 37 -5.83 0.28 6.24
N ALA A 38 -6.13 0.89 5.10
CA ALA A 38 -5.39 0.71 3.87
C ALA A 38 -4.43 1.87 3.60
N GLU A 39 -3.29 1.57 2.98
CA GLU A 39 -2.35 2.54 2.46
C GLU A 39 -2.60 2.85 0.97
N TRP A 40 -1.58 3.33 0.26
CA TRP A 40 -1.69 3.64 -1.15
C TRP A 40 -1.94 2.37 -1.98
N MET A 41 -2.83 2.50 -2.94
CA MET A 41 -3.11 1.46 -3.92
C MET A 41 -2.73 1.93 -5.31
N TYR A 42 -2.34 1.00 -6.16
CA TYR A 42 -1.96 1.28 -7.55
C TYR A 42 -2.47 0.20 -8.50
N ASP A 43 -2.64 0.57 -9.75
CA ASP A 43 -2.84 -0.31 -10.89
C ASP A 43 -2.32 0.36 -12.18
N TYR A 44 -2.50 -0.33 -13.31
CA TYR A 44 -2.12 0.18 -14.63
C TYR A 44 -3.32 0.64 -15.48
N VAL A 45 -4.55 0.48 -15.00
CA VAL A 45 -5.79 0.85 -15.72
C VAL A 45 -6.49 2.09 -15.16
N SER A 46 -6.07 2.56 -14.00
CA SER A 46 -6.68 3.74 -13.36
C SER A 46 -6.51 4.99 -14.21
N PRO A 47 -7.57 5.79 -14.39
CA PRO A 47 -7.45 7.11 -15.02
C PRO A 47 -6.79 8.13 -14.09
N LYS A 48 -6.59 7.79 -12.81
CA LYS A 48 -5.97 8.67 -11.81
C LYS A 48 -4.49 8.36 -11.65
N PRO A 49 -3.64 9.39 -11.47
CA PRO A 49 -2.24 9.19 -11.12
C PRO A 49 -2.10 8.29 -9.89
N ASN A 50 -1.18 7.34 -9.97
CA ASN A 50 -0.80 6.48 -8.86
C ASN A 50 0.71 6.18 -8.95
N TYR A 51 1.27 5.54 -7.92
CA TYR A 51 2.70 5.26 -7.86
C TYR A 51 3.22 4.54 -9.12
N PHE A 52 2.54 3.45 -9.52
CA PHE A 52 2.96 2.62 -10.67
C PHE A 52 3.02 3.44 -11.95
N LEU A 53 1.94 4.17 -12.29
CA LEU A 53 1.86 4.98 -13.50
C LEU A 53 2.84 6.16 -13.47
N ASN A 54 3.05 6.78 -12.31
CA ASN A 54 4.00 7.88 -12.17
C ASN A 54 5.43 7.42 -12.49
N VAL A 55 5.87 6.27 -11.98
CA VAL A 55 7.20 5.73 -12.27
C VAL A 55 7.27 5.17 -13.68
N LEU A 56 6.23 4.46 -14.14
CA LEU A 56 6.14 3.92 -15.50
C LEU A 56 6.28 5.01 -16.57
N HIS A 57 5.68 6.17 -16.38
CA HIS A 57 5.69 7.27 -17.34
C HIS A 57 6.80 8.30 -17.10
N ALA A 58 7.59 8.15 -16.05
CA ALA A 58 8.71 9.04 -15.79
C ALA A 58 9.72 9.03 -16.94
N SER A 59 10.21 10.21 -17.33
CA SER A 59 11.12 10.38 -18.47
C SER A 59 12.44 11.07 -18.12
N GLN A 60 12.48 11.86 -17.09
CA GLN A 60 13.69 12.60 -16.69
C GLN A 60 14.07 12.31 -15.24
N GLN A 61 13.15 12.55 -14.31
CA GLN A 61 13.42 12.52 -12.89
C GLN A 61 12.20 12.07 -12.11
N VAL A 62 12.43 11.32 -11.03
CA VAL A 62 11.46 11.05 -9.96
C VAL A 62 12.10 11.28 -8.60
N SER A 63 11.30 11.58 -7.59
CA SER A 63 11.78 11.87 -6.24
C SER A 63 11.03 11.03 -5.22
N PHE A 64 11.75 10.20 -4.47
CA PHE A 64 11.22 9.38 -3.38
C PHE A 64 12.20 9.36 -2.22
N SER A 65 11.70 9.23 -1.00
CA SER A 65 12.53 9.34 0.19
C SER A 65 13.16 8.01 0.62
N SER A 66 14.46 8.05 0.90
CA SER A 66 15.20 6.95 1.55
C SER A 66 14.82 6.74 3.03
N ARG A 67 13.97 7.60 3.58
CA ARG A 67 13.48 7.58 4.97
C ARG A 67 11.97 7.56 5.06
N GLN A 68 11.31 7.19 3.98
CA GLN A 68 9.88 6.94 3.94
C GLN A 68 9.65 5.44 3.74
N PHE A 69 8.98 4.81 4.70
CA PHE A 69 8.59 3.42 4.66
C PHE A 69 7.08 3.34 4.70
N ARG A 70 6.49 2.67 3.74
CA ARG A 70 5.04 2.45 3.66
C ARG A 70 4.70 1.34 2.70
N GLY A 71 3.58 0.68 2.93
CA GLY A 71 2.98 -0.24 1.99
C GLY A 71 2.38 0.49 0.79
N ILE A 72 2.55 -0.07 -0.39
CA ILE A 72 1.78 0.26 -1.58
C ILE A 72 1.26 -1.04 -2.19
N THR A 73 -0.03 -1.12 -2.49
CA THR A 73 -0.70 -2.39 -2.78
C THR A 73 -1.24 -2.42 -4.20
N TYR A 74 -1.00 -3.53 -4.90
CA TYR A 74 -1.61 -3.76 -6.21
C TYR A 74 -3.12 -3.98 -6.07
N LEU A 75 -3.92 -3.17 -6.72
CA LEU A 75 -5.39 -3.16 -6.58
C LEU A 75 -6.03 -4.50 -6.97
N LYS A 76 -5.45 -5.24 -7.90
CA LYS A 76 -5.91 -6.59 -8.25
C LYS A 76 -5.85 -7.55 -7.04
N GLU A 77 -4.81 -7.45 -6.22
CA GLU A 77 -4.69 -8.28 -5.02
C GLU A 77 -5.73 -7.90 -3.96
N VAL A 78 -6.12 -6.63 -3.91
CA VAL A 78 -7.24 -6.20 -3.06
C VAL A 78 -8.53 -6.91 -3.47
N VAL A 79 -8.82 -6.95 -4.78
CA VAL A 79 -10.02 -7.63 -5.30
C VAL A 79 -9.97 -9.14 -5.03
N GLU A 80 -8.81 -9.76 -5.21
CA GLU A 80 -8.61 -11.20 -4.96
C GLU A 80 -8.81 -11.58 -3.48
N ASN A 81 -8.57 -10.64 -2.56
CA ASN A 81 -8.77 -10.86 -1.11
C ASN A 81 -10.20 -10.56 -0.61
N MET A 82 -11.11 -10.06 -1.45
CA MET A 82 -12.43 -9.60 -0.98
C MET A 82 -13.27 -10.69 -0.33
N ASP A 83 -13.20 -11.93 -0.79
CA ASP A 83 -13.95 -13.05 -0.15
C ASP A 83 -13.44 -13.31 1.27
N HIS A 84 -12.12 -13.23 1.50
CA HIS A 84 -11.53 -13.33 2.83
C HIS A 84 -11.91 -12.14 3.71
N VAL A 85 -11.91 -10.93 3.14
CA VAL A 85 -12.32 -9.70 3.86
C VAL A 85 -13.77 -9.81 4.32
N MET A 86 -14.67 -10.33 3.49
CA MET A 86 -16.09 -10.50 3.86
C MET A 86 -16.31 -11.55 4.96
N ALA A 87 -15.34 -12.44 5.17
CA ALA A 87 -15.37 -13.44 6.22
C ALA A 87 -14.66 -13.02 7.52
N LEU A 88 -14.05 -11.82 7.56
CA LEU A 88 -13.37 -11.33 8.76
C LEU A 88 -14.36 -11.11 9.91
N PRO A 89 -13.98 -11.45 11.14
CA PRO A 89 -14.69 -10.97 12.33
C PRO A 89 -14.69 -9.43 12.38
N GLY A 90 -15.73 -8.88 13.01
CA GLY A 90 -15.79 -7.41 13.21
C GLY A 90 -14.55 -6.87 13.91
N GLY A 91 -14.11 -5.69 13.53
CA GLY A 91 -12.94 -5.01 14.08
C GLY A 91 -12.11 -4.26 13.04
N ALA A 92 -11.03 -3.64 13.50
CA ALA A 92 -10.06 -2.95 12.64
C ALA A 92 -8.95 -3.89 12.20
N TYR A 93 -8.52 -3.75 10.94
CA TYR A 93 -7.46 -4.54 10.33
C TYR A 93 -6.54 -3.66 9.49
N ASN A 94 -5.24 -3.78 9.69
CA ASN A 94 -4.26 -3.28 8.73
C ASN A 94 -4.36 -4.11 7.44
N PHE A 95 -4.32 -3.43 6.28
CA PHE A 95 -4.71 -4.05 5.03
C PHE A 95 -3.85 -3.56 3.87
N GLY A 96 -3.04 -4.43 3.33
CA GLY A 96 -2.19 -4.15 2.17
C GLY A 96 -0.84 -4.85 2.21
N SER A 97 -0.04 -4.55 1.20
CA SER A 97 1.33 -5.05 1.04
C SER A 97 2.26 -4.49 2.11
N GLU A 98 3.15 -5.32 2.61
CA GLU A 98 4.17 -4.94 3.58
C GLU A 98 5.53 -4.75 2.89
N THR A 99 6.44 -4.00 3.52
CA THR A 99 7.81 -3.84 3.06
C THR A 99 8.74 -3.44 4.19
N THR A 100 9.99 -3.86 4.11
CA THR A 100 11.09 -3.36 4.95
C THR A 100 11.97 -2.35 4.21
N GLN A 101 11.67 -2.06 2.95
CA GLN A 101 12.42 -1.17 2.09
C GLN A 101 11.81 0.24 2.10
N SER A 102 12.66 1.25 1.95
CA SER A 102 12.23 2.62 1.73
C SER A 102 11.59 2.81 0.36
N MET A 103 10.80 3.86 0.20
CA MET A 103 10.22 4.23 -1.10
C MET A 103 11.30 4.52 -2.15
N TYR A 104 12.49 4.99 -1.73
CA TYR A 104 13.64 5.18 -2.61
C TYR A 104 14.13 3.83 -3.16
N GLU A 105 14.43 2.87 -2.29
CA GLU A 105 14.93 1.54 -2.66
C GLU A 105 13.92 0.78 -3.54
N ILE A 106 12.64 0.83 -3.20
CA ILE A 106 11.56 0.25 -4.02
C ILE A 106 11.54 0.88 -5.41
N THR A 107 11.67 2.22 -5.49
CA THR A 107 11.65 2.92 -6.77
C THR A 107 12.88 2.63 -7.61
N GLU A 108 14.06 2.56 -6.98
CA GLU A 108 15.31 2.18 -7.67
C GLU A 108 15.19 0.80 -8.31
N GLN A 109 14.74 -0.19 -7.55
CA GLN A 109 14.52 -1.55 -8.06
C GLN A 109 13.46 -1.59 -9.17
N PHE A 110 12.39 -0.80 -9.03
CA PHE A 110 11.34 -0.76 -10.05
C PHE A 110 11.81 -0.09 -11.34
N LEU A 111 12.60 0.99 -11.27
CA LEU A 111 13.24 1.61 -12.44
C LEU A 111 14.19 0.64 -13.15
N GLN A 112 14.98 -0.13 -12.40
CA GLN A 112 15.84 -1.18 -12.97
C GLN A 112 15.01 -2.25 -13.69
N LEU A 113 13.91 -2.70 -13.09
CA LEU A 113 12.99 -3.68 -13.68
C LEU A 113 12.33 -3.16 -14.98
N LEU A 114 12.07 -1.86 -15.05
CA LEU A 114 11.56 -1.17 -16.25
C LEU A 114 12.64 -0.96 -17.32
N GLY A 115 13.92 -1.11 -16.99
CA GLY A 115 15.05 -0.77 -17.88
C GLY A 115 15.11 0.72 -18.19
N LYS A 116 14.75 1.58 -17.24
CA LYS A 116 14.67 3.02 -17.42
C LYS A 116 15.90 3.74 -16.84
N ASP A 117 16.47 4.63 -17.64
CA ASP A 117 17.49 5.58 -17.20
C ASP A 117 16.80 6.90 -16.77
N VAL A 118 16.21 6.87 -15.59
CA VAL A 118 15.53 8.01 -14.97
C VAL A 118 16.26 8.37 -13.69
N GLN A 119 16.56 9.67 -13.50
CA GLN A 119 17.23 10.13 -12.31
C GLN A 119 16.33 9.98 -11.08
N LEU A 120 16.77 9.18 -10.11
CA LEU A 120 16.09 9.04 -8.82
C LEU A 120 16.75 9.98 -7.80
N GLN A 121 15.95 10.89 -7.22
CA GLN A 121 16.41 11.81 -6.20
C GLN A 121 15.85 11.44 -4.82
N ASP A 122 16.70 11.54 -3.80
CA ASP A 122 16.26 11.42 -2.41
C ASP A 122 15.47 12.67 -1.99
N ALA A 123 14.30 12.46 -1.45
CA ALA A 123 13.35 13.51 -1.12
C ALA A 123 12.96 13.50 0.38
N LEU A 124 12.28 14.52 0.82
CA LEU A 124 11.48 14.52 2.04
C LEU A 124 10.05 14.06 1.68
N PRO A 125 9.28 13.49 2.58
CA PRO A 125 9.41 13.49 4.04
C PRO A 125 10.16 12.28 4.61
N ARG A 126 10.37 12.35 5.96
CA ARG A 126 10.88 11.24 6.78
C ARG A 126 9.73 10.71 7.62
N HIS A 127 9.20 9.55 7.30
CA HIS A 127 8.26 8.87 8.18
C HIS A 127 8.17 7.38 7.87
N ASN A 128 7.97 6.61 8.89
CA ASN A 128 7.67 5.20 8.77
C ASN A 128 6.17 5.00 9.05
N LEU A 129 5.43 4.62 8.02
CA LEU A 129 4.00 4.29 8.07
C LEU A 129 3.76 2.79 7.83
N TRP A 130 4.81 1.99 7.84
CA TRP A 130 4.70 0.56 7.64
C TRP A 130 3.76 -0.07 8.68
N MET A 131 2.74 -0.76 8.17
CA MET A 131 1.77 -1.51 8.97
C MET A 131 2.13 -2.99 8.99
N ASN A 132 1.90 -3.64 10.12
CA ASN A 132 1.91 -5.09 10.24
C ASN A 132 0.51 -5.61 9.95
N CYS A 133 0.37 -6.48 8.95
CA CYS A 133 -0.91 -7.05 8.50
C CYS A 133 -1.15 -8.48 9.02
N GLU A 134 -0.41 -8.92 10.03
CA GLU A 134 -0.49 -10.30 10.57
C GLU A 134 -1.90 -10.66 11.06
N LYS A 135 -2.64 -9.69 11.63
CA LYS A 135 -4.01 -9.91 12.11
C LYS A 135 -4.94 -10.34 10.96
N ALA A 136 -4.92 -9.66 9.83
CA ALA A 136 -5.72 -10.01 8.66
C ALA A 136 -5.25 -11.34 8.03
N ARG A 137 -3.93 -11.58 8.03
CA ARG A 137 -3.31 -12.80 7.48
C ARG A 137 -3.78 -14.08 8.21
N LYS A 138 -4.07 -14.01 9.50
CA LYS A 138 -4.64 -15.15 10.27
C LYS A 138 -5.99 -15.63 9.72
N TYR A 139 -6.66 -14.82 8.92
CA TYR A 139 -7.95 -15.13 8.30
C TYR A 139 -7.84 -15.32 6.78
N GLY A 140 -6.63 -15.51 6.25
CA GLY A 140 -6.38 -15.81 4.84
C GLY A 140 -6.28 -14.58 3.94
N VAL A 141 -6.25 -13.37 4.50
CA VAL A 141 -5.98 -12.15 3.72
C VAL A 141 -4.47 -12.06 3.49
N GLU A 142 -4.04 -12.24 2.26
CA GLU A 142 -2.61 -12.29 1.89
C GLU A 142 -2.30 -11.35 0.74
N PHE A 143 -1.23 -10.59 0.89
CA PHE A 143 -0.69 -9.71 -0.14
C PHE A 143 0.76 -10.08 -0.45
N SER A 144 1.18 -9.89 -1.70
CA SER A 144 2.59 -9.86 -2.05
C SER A 144 3.31 -8.77 -1.28
N ASP A 145 4.61 -8.90 -1.05
CA ASP A 145 5.39 -7.73 -0.67
C ASP A 145 5.34 -6.67 -1.78
N VAL A 146 5.72 -5.43 -1.45
CA VAL A 146 5.62 -4.30 -2.38
C VAL A 146 6.38 -4.56 -3.68
N SER A 147 7.58 -5.14 -3.62
CA SER A 147 8.41 -5.39 -4.81
C SER A 147 7.80 -6.46 -5.71
N ASP A 148 7.25 -7.51 -5.15
CA ASP A 148 6.61 -8.59 -5.92
C ASP A 148 5.25 -8.16 -6.48
N GLY A 149 4.48 -7.37 -5.75
CA GLY A 149 3.25 -6.74 -6.25
C GLY A 149 3.52 -5.85 -7.46
N LEU A 150 4.61 -5.05 -7.45
CA LEU A 150 5.02 -4.23 -8.59
C LEU A 150 5.42 -5.07 -9.81
N LYS A 151 6.18 -6.15 -9.61
CA LYS A 151 6.53 -7.10 -10.69
C LYS A 151 5.28 -7.73 -11.29
N ARG A 152 4.34 -8.15 -10.46
CA ARG A 152 3.07 -8.73 -10.88
C ARG A 152 2.25 -7.75 -11.71
N CYS A 153 2.07 -6.53 -11.24
CA CYS A 153 1.38 -5.47 -11.95
C CYS A 153 2.04 -5.16 -13.31
N LEU A 154 3.37 -5.09 -13.36
CA LEU A 154 4.11 -4.88 -14.61
C LEU A 154 3.92 -6.02 -15.61
N ASN A 155 3.89 -7.26 -15.16
CA ASN A 155 3.64 -8.41 -16.03
C ASN A 155 2.22 -8.38 -16.60
N ASP A 156 1.22 -8.06 -15.79
CA ASP A 156 -0.16 -7.90 -16.23
C ASP A 156 -0.28 -6.75 -17.25
N TYR A 157 0.36 -5.61 -16.99
CA TYR A 157 0.43 -4.49 -17.92
C TYR A 157 1.05 -4.91 -19.28
N LYS A 158 2.22 -5.55 -19.26
CA LYS A 158 2.91 -6.00 -20.48
C LYS A 158 2.07 -7.01 -21.28
N THR A 159 1.27 -7.81 -20.62
CA THR A 159 0.37 -8.76 -21.26
C THR A 159 -0.80 -8.05 -21.94
N THR A 160 -1.37 -7.04 -21.28
CA THR A 160 -2.50 -6.27 -21.80
C THR A 160 -2.14 -5.44 -23.03
N ILE A 161 -0.96 -4.81 -23.08
CA ILE A 161 -0.54 -3.99 -24.24
C ILE A 161 -0.09 -4.79 -25.46
N LYS A 162 0.07 -6.12 -25.34
CA LYS A 162 0.43 -7.01 -26.44
C LYS A 162 -0.80 -7.62 -27.14
N GLN A 163 -1.97 -7.40 -26.61
CA GLN A 163 -3.26 -7.79 -27.18
C GLN A 163 -3.84 -6.65 -28.02
#